data_0ce8b3fcab25cc2e5d983924820c4fe0
#
_entry.id   0ce8b3fcab25cc2e5d983924820c4fe0
#
_cell.length_a   1.000
_cell.length_b   1.000
_cell.length_c   1.000
_cell.angle_alpha   90.00
_cell.angle_beta   90.00
_cell.angle_gamma   90.00
#
_symmetry.space_group_name_H-M   'P 1'
#
loop_
_entity.id
_entity.type
_entity.pdbx_description
1 polymer ?
#
loop_
_entity_poly.entity_id
_entity_poly.type
_entity_poly.pdbx_seq_one_letter_code
_entity_poly.pdbx_strand_id
1 'polypeptide(L)'
;MAENKTKATKASVKSYLAAIKDESRRKDCVGLTTLMTKATKHPPIMWGTSIVGFGCYHYKYESGREGDMCLIGFSPRSQAMTLYLGDLARYAPMLGRLGKHTNGQGCLHVRKLEDVDRDVLKQLVSEAYKNNKAKHKQSGNRVIE
;
A
#
# COMPACT_ATOMS: atom_id res chain seq x y z
N MET A 1 2.69 -17.84 21.84
CA MET A 1 3.24 -16.77 21.02
C MET A 1 2.11 -16.00 20.35
N ALA A 2 2.11 -14.70 20.48
CA ALA A 2 1.04 -13.87 19.90
C ALA A 2 1.11 -13.89 18.37
N GLU A 3 -0.01 -14.13 17.73
CA GLU A 3 -0.10 -14.03 16.29
C GLU A 3 -0.12 -12.57 15.85
N ASN A 4 0.45 -12.30 14.68
CA ASN A 4 0.33 -10.99 14.07
C ASN A 4 -1.12 -10.75 13.65
N LYS A 5 -1.66 -9.58 13.95
CA LYS A 5 -3.02 -9.24 13.59
C LYS A 5 -3.20 -9.09 12.09
N THR A 6 -2.16 -8.66 11.38
CA THR A 6 -2.21 -8.45 9.94
C THR A 6 -1.39 -9.52 9.24
N LYS A 7 -2.05 -10.33 8.42
CA LYS A 7 -1.46 -11.42 7.65
C LYS A 7 -2.04 -11.44 6.26
N ALA A 8 -1.26 -11.95 5.29
CA ALA A 8 -1.79 -12.26 3.97
C ALA A 8 -2.90 -13.30 4.10
N THR A 9 -3.96 -13.12 3.35
CA THR A 9 -5.09 -14.04 3.36
C THR A 9 -5.41 -14.51 1.94
N LYS A 10 -6.22 -15.56 1.84
CA LYS A 10 -6.71 -16.03 0.54
C LYS A 10 -8.00 -15.32 0.12
N ALA A 11 -8.45 -14.34 0.89
CA ALA A 11 -9.65 -13.59 0.56
C ALA A 11 -9.50 -12.90 -0.79
N SER A 12 -10.60 -12.81 -1.54
CA SER A 12 -10.59 -12.21 -2.86
C SER A 12 -10.56 -10.67 -2.76
N VAL A 13 -9.52 -10.06 -3.32
CA VAL A 13 -9.44 -8.60 -3.43
C VAL A 13 -10.61 -8.08 -4.28
N LYS A 14 -10.92 -8.78 -5.37
CA LYS A 14 -12.02 -8.38 -6.25
C LYS A 14 -13.34 -8.34 -5.49
N SER A 15 -13.62 -9.36 -4.68
CA SER A 15 -14.85 -9.40 -3.88
C SER A 15 -14.86 -8.32 -2.80
N TYR A 16 -13.72 -8.08 -2.17
CA TYR A 16 -13.58 -7.03 -1.16
C TYR A 16 -13.90 -5.65 -1.74
N LEU A 17 -13.32 -5.34 -2.91
CA LEU A 17 -13.56 -4.05 -3.57
C LEU A 17 -14.99 -3.94 -4.08
N ALA A 18 -15.55 -5.04 -4.60
CA ALA A 18 -16.94 -5.05 -5.09
C ALA A 18 -17.96 -4.79 -3.98
N ALA A 19 -17.59 -5.05 -2.72
CA ALA A 19 -18.47 -4.82 -1.59
C ALA A 19 -18.50 -3.37 -1.12
N ILE A 20 -17.65 -2.49 -1.67
CA ILE A 20 -17.66 -1.07 -1.34
C ILE A 20 -18.95 -0.45 -1.87
N LYS A 21 -19.75 0.12 -0.97
CA LYS A 21 -21.10 0.61 -1.30
C LYS A 21 -21.08 1.85 -2.17
N ASP A 22 -20.18 2.80 -1.89
CA ASP A 22 -20.06 4.02 -2.68
C ASP A 22 -19.46 3.69 -4.04
N GLU A 23 -20.24 3.91 -5.11
CA GLU A 23 -19.81 3.57 -6.48
C GLU A 23 -18.55 4.33 -6.88
N SER A 24 -18.46 5.61 -6.58
CA SER A 24 -17.31 6.44 -6.89
C SER A 24 -16.05 5.94 -6.18
N ARG A 25 -16.18 5.63 -4.88
CA ARG A 25 -15.10 5.08 -4.08
C ARG A 25 -14.68 3.71 -4.60
N ARG A 26 -15.64 2.88 -4.96
CA ARG A 26 -15.36 1.55 -5.50
C ARG A 26 -14.56 1.64 -6.79
N LYS A 27 -14.94 2.52 -7.71
CA LYS A 27 -14.20 2.74 -8.97
C LYS A 27 -12.79 3.24 -8.70
N ASP A 28 -12.63 4.16 -7.76
CA ASP A 28 -11.32 4.70 -7.39
C ASP A 28 -10.43 3.61 -6.80
N CYS A 29 -10.97 2.76 -5.94
CA CYS A 29 -10.20 1.68 -5.34
C CYS A 29 -9.77 0.64 -6.38
N VAL A 30 -10.64 0.32 -7.34
CA VAL A 30 -10.28 -0.56 -8.45
C VAL A 30 -9.19 0.07 -9.30
N GLY A 31 -9.32 1.36 -9.62
CA GLY A 31 -8.32 2.11 -10.37
C GLY A 31 -6.97 2.17 -9.65
N LEU A 32 -7.00 2.42 -8.36
CA LEU A 32 -5.79 2.43 -7.54
C LEU A 32 -5.12 1.05 -7.49
N THR A 33 -5.91 0.00 -7.36
CA THR A 33 -5.40 -1.38 -7.37
C THR A 33 -4.69 -1.68 -8.69
N THR A 34 -5.29 -1.30 -9.81
CA THR A 34 -4.69 -1.48 -11.13
C THR A 34 -3.38 -0.69 -11.26
N LEU A 35 -3.39 0.57 -10.81
CA LEU A 35 -2.20 1.42 -10.85
C LEU A 35 -1.06 0.82 -10.03
N MET A 36 -1.33 0.36 -8.82
CA MET A 36 -0.32 -0.21 -7.94
C MET A 36 0.18 -1.56 -8.45
N THR A 37 -0.69 -2.37 -9.05
CA THR A 37 -0.30 -3.63 -9.68
C THR A 37 0.71 -3.38 -10.80
N LYS A 38 0.44 -2.39 -11.65
CA LYS A 38 1.35 -2.03 -12.75
C LYS A 38 2.67 -1.46 -12.24
N ALA A 39 2.61 -0.63 -11.20
CA ALA A 39 3.80 0.00 -10.65
C ALA A 39 4.74 -0.99 -9.94
N THR A 40 4.18 -2.00 -9.28
CA THR A 40 4.96 -2.98 -8.51
C THR A 40 5.22 -4.28 -9.25
N LYS A 41 4.40 -4.59 -10.27
CA LYS A 41 4.40 -5.86 -10.99
C LYS A 41 4.07 -7.05 -10.09
N HIS A 42 3.36 -6.79 -9.00
CA HIS A 42 2.84 -7.82 -8.10
C HIS A 42 1.33 -7.80 -8.10
N PRO A 43 0.69 -8.98 -7.94
CA PRO A 43 -0.76 -9.03 -7.81
C PRO A 43 -1.20 -8.47 -6.47
N PRO A 44 -2.42 -7.90 -6.38
CA PRO A 44 -2.96 -7.46 -5.11
C PRO A 44 -3.33 -8.65 -4.22
N ILE A 45 -3.03 -8.56 -2.94
CA ILE A 45 -3.33 -9.59 -1.96
C ILE A 45 -3.94 -8.92 -0.74
N MET A 46 -4.97 -9.54 -0.17
CA MET A 46 -5.56 -9.05 1.07
C MET A 46 -4.64 -9.32 2.25
N TRP A 47 -4.40 -8.28 3.03
CA TRP A 47 -3.66 -8.35 4.30
C TRP A 47 -4.61 -7.96 5.42
N GLY A 48 -4.89 -8.91 6.30
CA GLY A 48 -5.93 -8.70 7.30
C GLY A 48 -7.29 -8.59 6.63
N THR A 49 -8.15 -7.72 7.16
CA THR A 49 -9.52 -7.55 6.68
C THR A 49 -9.73 -6.31 5.83
N SER A 50 -8.74 -5.42 5.74
CA SER A 50 -8.97 -4.11 5.13
C SER A 50 -7.80 -3.55 4.31
N ILE A 51 -6.69 -4.28 4.17
CA ILE A 51 -5.51 -3.79 3.44
C ILE A 51 -5.34 -4.59 2.15
N VAL A 52 -5.25 -3.87 1.04
CA VAL A 52 -4.85 -4.45 -0.25
C VAL A 52 -3.36 -4.19 -0.39
N GLY A 53 -2.55 -5.25 -0.37
CA GLY A 53 -1.09 -5.14 -0.32
C GLY A 53 -0.41 -5.66 -1.57
N PHE A 54 0.83 -5.21 -1.76
CA PHE A 54 1.65 -5.52 -2.94
C PHE A 54 3.07 -5.86 -2.49
N GLY A 55 3.56 -7.01 -2.94
CA GLY A 55 4.85 -7.51 -2.48
C GLY A 55 4.77 -8.03 -1.05
N CYS A 56 5.87 -8.59 -0.58
CA CYS A 56 5.92 -9.19 0.74
C CYS A 56 7.35 -9.22 1.24
N TYR A 57 7.53 -9.04 2.55
CA TYR A 57 8.82 -9.28 3.19
C TYR A 57 8.59 -10.01 4.50
N HIS A 58 9.59 -10.78 4.92
CA HIS A 58 9.59 -11.49 6.19
C HIS A 58 10.51 -10.75 7.17
N TYR A 59 9.96 -10.37 8.32
CA TYR A 59 10.74 -9.70 9.36
C TYR A 59 10.95 -10.63 10.54
N LYS A 60 12.07 -10.41 11.23
CA LYS A 60 12.38 -11.11 12.48
C LYS A 60 13.06 -10.14 13.43
N TYR A 61 12.46 -9.96 14.61
CA TYR A 61 13.02 -9.09 15.64
C TYR A 61 13.89 -9.91 16.61
N GLU A 62 14.79 -9.22 17.32
CA GLU A 62 15.64 -9.85 18.32
C GLU A 62 14.82 -10.55 19.40
N SER A 63 13.64 -10.05 19.70
CA SER A 63 12.70 -10.67 20.64
C SER A 63 12.20 -12.05 20.20
N GLY A 64 12.50 -12.46 18.96
CA GLY A 64 12.00 -13.69 18.39
C GLY A 64 10.68 -13.53 17.65
N ARG A 65 10.08 -12.35 17.69
CA ARG A 65 8.84 -12.08 16.93
C ARG A 65 9.17 -11.99 15.45
N GLU A 66 8.44 -12.75 14.66
CA GLU A 66 8.61 -12.74 13.21
C GLU A 66 7.27 -12.82 12.49
N GLY A 67 7.24 -12.45 11.23
CA GLY A 67 6.05 -12.53 10.41
C GLY A 67 6.28 -11.93 9.04
N ASP A 68 5.24 -11.93 8.26
CA ASP A 68 5.25 -11.37 6.90
C ASP A 68 4.41 -10.11 6.86
N MET A 69 4.76 -9.19 5.97
CA MET A 69 4.00 -7.97 5.72
C MET A 69 4.16 -7.54 4.27
N CYS A 70 3.17 -6.86 3.73
CA CYS A 70 3.27 -6.29 2.39
C CYS A 70 4.29 -5.15 2.37
N LEU A 71 4.95 -4.97 1.22
CA LEU A 71 5.93 -3.88 1.05
C LEU A 71 5.25 -2.52 0.97
N ILE A 72 4.14 -2.44 0.26
CA ILE A 72 3.26 -1.27 0.23
C ILE A 72 1.82 -1.76 0.14
N GLY A 73 0.88 -0.87 0.39
CA GLY A 73 -0.52 -1.22 0.28
C GLY A 73 -1.42 -0.02 0.46
N PHE A 74 -2.73 -0.26 0.39
CA PHE A 74 -3.70 0.78 0.69
C PHE A 74 -4.92 0.16 1.37
N SER A 75 -5.67 1.02 2.04
CA SER A 75 -6.92 0.64 2.70
C SER A 75 -7.99 1.67 2.35
N PRO A 76 -9.16 1.24 1.86
CA PRO A 76 -10.27 2.17 1.70
C PRO A 76 -10.85 2.48 3.08
N ARG A 77 -10.79 3.76 3.46
CA ARG A 77 -11.34 4.26 4.71
C ARG A 77 -12.61 5.05 4.42
N SER A 78 -13.36 5.42 5.47
CA SER A 78 -14.64 6.11 5.31
C SER A 78 -14.51 7.44 4.58
N GLN A 79 -13.40 8.16 4.73
CA GLN A 79 -13.21 9.49 4.17
C GLN A 79 -12.17 9.57 3.08
N ALA A 80 -11.33 8.55 2.92
CA ALA A 80 -10.24 8.58 1.95
C ALA A 80 -9.68 7.18 1.71
N MET A 81 -8.94 7.03 0.62
CA MET A 81 -8.07 5.89 0.42
C MET A 81 -6.75 6.20 1.13
N THR A 82 -6.33 5.34 2.04
CA THR A 82 -5.08 5.51 2.79
C THR A 82 -4.03 4.58 2.21
N LEU A 83 -2.95 5.17 1.67
CA LEU A 83 -1.84 4.42 1.10
C LEU A 83 -0.70 4.33 2.12
N TYR A 84 -0.18 3.13 2.30
CA TYR A 84 0.92 2.84 3.21
C TYR A 84 2.20 2.70 2.38
N LEU A 85 2.97 3.77 2.28
CA LEU A 85 4.11 3.86 1.37
C LEU A 85 5.47 3.99 2.07
N GLY A 86 5.49 3.98 3.39
CA GLY A 86 6.71 4.17 4.16
C GLY A 86 7.00 5.64 4.42
N ASP A 87 8.27 6.02 4.48
CA ASP A 87 8.68 7.38 4.83
C ASP A 87 8.36 8.36 3.70
N LEU A 88 7.29 9.13 3.86
CA LEU A 88 6.84 10.09 2.85
C LEU A 88 7.70 11.34 2.76
N ALA A 89 8.49 11.64 3.79
CA ALA A 89 9.32 12.85 3.79
C ALA A 89 10.33 12.86 2.63
N ARG A 90 10.82 11.69 2.23
CA ARG A 90 11.78 11.59 1.12
C ARG A 90 11.15 11.85 -0.25
N TYR A 91 9.81 11.92 -0.33
CA TYR A 91 9.08 12.13 -1.59
C TYR A 91 8.44 13.51 -1.67
N ALA A 92 8.92 14.47 -0.85
CA ALA A 92 8.33 15.80 -0.80
C ALA A 92 8.19 16.48 -2.18
N PRO A 93 9.17 16.41 -3.10
CA PRO A 93 9.01 16.99 -4.43
C PRO A 93 7.86 16.37 -5.23
N MET A 94 7.69 15.05 -5.14
CA MET A 94 6.58 14.38 -5.83
C MET A 94 5.24 14.72 -5.19
N LEU A 95 5.19 14.78 -3.86
CA LEU A 95 3.97 15.16 -3.14
C LEU A 95 3.53 16.56 -3.51
N GLY A 96 4.47 17.47 -3.75
CA GLY A 96 4.17 18.84 -4.18
C GLY A 96 3.53 18.90 -5.56
N ARG A 97 3.71 17.89 -6.40
CA ARG A 97 3.11 17.80 -7.74
C ARG A 97 1.92 16.88 -7.82
N LEU A 98 1.62 16.15 -6.73
CA LEU A 98 0.60 15.12 -6.73
C LEU A 98 -0.80 15.67 -6.88
N GLY A 99 -1.09 16.79 -6.24
CA GLY A 99 -2.43 17.35 -6.19
C GLY A 99 -3.00 17.29 -4.79
N LYS A 100 -4.31 17.30 -4.66
CA LYS A 100 -4.98 17.39 -3.37
C LYS A 100 -4.86 16.09 -2.58
N HIS A 101 -4.23 16.18 -1.42
CA HIS A 101 -4.03 15.04 -0.52
C HIS A 101 -3.74 15.55 0.89
N THR A 102 -3.77 14.65 1.86
CA THR A 102 -3.18 14.88 3.18
C THR A 102 -2.23 13.72 3.48
N ASN A 103 -1.31 13.91 4.41
CA ASN A 103 -0.39 12.84 4.75
C ASN A 103 0.06 12.92 6.21
N GLY A 104 0.34 11.76 6.80
CA GLY A 104 1.03 11.60 8.05
C GLY A 104 2.45 11.12 7.78
N GLN A 105 3.08 10.49 8.76
CA GLN A 105 4.48 10.04 8.63
C GLN A 105 4.64 8.90 7.62
N GLY A 106 3.72 7.97 7.60
CA GLY A 106 3.80 6.81 6.71
C GLY A 106 2.55 6.58 5.87
N CYS A 107 1.59 7.50 5.94
CA CYS A 107 0.29 7.32 5.29
C CYS A 107 -0.03 8.50 4.40
N LEU A 108 -0.42 8.20 3.17
CA LEU A 108 -0.91 9.18 2.22
C LEU A 108 -2.42 9.00 2.09
N HIS A 109 -3.18 10.08 2.27
CA HIS A 109 -4.64 10.05 2.20
C HIS A 109 -5.12 10.77 0.93
N VAL A 110 -5.84 10.05 0.08
CA VAL A 110 -6.42 10.57 -1.16
C VAL A 110 -7.92 10.32 -1.12
N ARG A 111 -8.71 11.40 -1.19
CA ARG A 111 -10.17 11.27 -1.14
C ARG A 111 -10.74 10.75 -2.45
N LYS A 112 -10.25 11.27 -3.58
CA LYS A 112 -10.69 10.87 -4.93
C LYS A 112 -9.47 10.79 -5.83
N LEU A 113 -9.43 9.79 -6.71
CA LEU A 113 -8.33 9.69 -7.67
C LEU A 113 -8.26 10.89 -8.60
N GLU A 114 -9.39 11.51 -8.92
CA GLU A 114 -9.42 12.70 -9.78
C GLU A 114 -8.74 13.91 -9.15
N ASP A 115 -8.54 13.91 -7.82
CA ASP A 115 -7.87 14.99 -7.11
C ASP A 115 -6.35 14.97 -7.32
N VAL A 116 -5.80 13.87 -7.82
CA VAL A 116 -4.34 13.70 -7.93
C VAL A 116 -3.94 13.39 -9.35
N ASP A 117 -2.67 13.71 -9.65
CA ASP A 117 -2.05 13.35 -10.93
C ASP A 117 -1.69 11.87 -10.88
N ARG A 118 -2.31 11.07 -11.74
CA ARG A 118 -2.11 9.61 -11.74
C ARG A 118 -0.69 9.21 -12.13
N ASP A 119 -0.06 9.97 -13.03
CA ASP A 119 1.32 9.67 -13.42
C ASP A 119 2.28 9.92 -12.26
N VAL A 120 2.09 11.02 -11.54
CA VAL A 120 2.88 11.33 -10.34
C VAL A 120 2.62 10.27 -9.26
N LEU A 121 1.36 9.89 -9.06
CA LEU A 121 1.00 8.84 -8.09
C LEU A 121 1.67 7.51 -8.44
N LYS A 122 1.66 7.12 -9.71
CA LYS A 122 2.30 5.89 -10.16
C LYS A 122 3.81 5.93 -9.91
N GLN A 123 4.43 7.06 -10.20
CA GLN A 123 5.86 7.25 -9.96
C GLN A 123 6.17 7.15 -8.46
N LEU A 124 5.35 7.79 -7.63
CA LEU A 124 5.48 7.75 -6.17
C LEU A 124 5.36 6.31 -5.64
N VAL A 125 4.36 5.59 -6.09
CA VAL A 125 4.13 4.18 -5.70
C VAL A 125 5.33 3.31 -6.12
N SER A 126 5.82 3.49 -7.34
CA SER A 126 6.96 2.74 -7.86
C SER A 126 8.22 3.00 -7.04
N GLU A 127 8.50 4.27 -6.72
CA GLU A 127 9.66 4.64 -5.91
C GLU A 127 9.53 4.11 -4.48
N ALA A 128 8.35 4.22 -3.88
CA ALA A 128 8.11 3.72 -2.53
C ALA A 128 8.31 2.21 -2.47
N TYR A 129 7.83 1.48 -3.47
CA TYR A 129 8.01 0.04 -3.54
C TYR A 129 9.50 -0.33 -3.61
N LYS A 130 10.25 0.31 -4.52
CA LYS A 130 11.68 0.06 -4.68
C LYS A 130 12.46 0.37 -3.42
N ASN A 131 12.17 1.49 -2.79
CA ASN A 131 12.88 1.93 -1.59
C ASN A 131 12.57 1.05 -0.39
N ASN A 132 11.32 0.63 -0.23
CA ASN A 132 10.94 -0.27 0.86
C ASN A 132 11.58 -1.64 0.68
N LYS A 133 11.62 -2.14 -0.55
CA LYS A 133 12.29 -3.40 -0.88
C LYS A 133 13.77 -3.35 -0.52
N ALA A 134 14.47 -2.28 -0.92
CA ALA A 134 15.89 -2.10 -0.63
C ALA A 134 16.13 -1.96 0.87
N LYS A 135 15.30 -1.20 1.57
CA LYS A 135 15.39 -0.99 3.01
C LYS A 135 15.30 -2.32 3.77
N HIS A 136 14.34 -3.16 3.42
CA HIS A 136 14.16 -4.43 4.12
C HIS A 136 15.30 -5.41 3.82
N LYS A 137 15.81 -5.42 2.60
CA LYS A 137 16.99 -6.22 2.27
C LYS A 137 18.21 -5.79 3.07
N GLN A 138 18.42 -4.47 3.21
CA GLN A 138 19.54 -3.93 4.00
C GLN A 138 19.41 -4.24 5.48
N SER A 139 18.18 -4.32 5.98
CA SER A 139 17.91 -4.64 7.38
C SER A 139 18.02 -6.14 7.67
N GLY A 140 18.34 -6.95 6.67
CA GLY A 140 18.42 -8.40 6.84
C GLY A 140 17.11 -9.14 6.72
N ASN A 141 16.02 -8.44 6.44
CA ASN A 141 14.73 -9.08 6.20
C ASN A 141 14.71 -9.73 4.81
N ARG A 142 14.03 -10.87 4.71
CA ARG A 142 13.90 -11.54 3.42
C ARG A 142 12.74 -10.92 2.64
N VAL A 143 13.03 -10.49 1.42
CA VAL A 143 11.99 -10.01 0.50
C VAL A 143 11.54 -11.19 -0.35
N ILE A 144 10.24 -11.43 -0.38
CA ILE A 144 9.63 -12.53 -1.12
C ILE A 144 9.18 -11.96 -2.48
N GLU A 145 9.77 -12.49 -3.54
CA GLU A 145 9.47 -12.03 -4.91
C GLU A 145 8.63 -13.02 -5.67
#